data_e4788531ccff9845cdfdb8d90bb69e85
#
_entry.id   e4788531ccff9845cdfdb8d90bb69e85
#
_cell.length_a   1.000
_cell.length_b   1.000
_cell.length_c   1.000
_cell.angle_alpha   90.00
_cell.angle_beta   90.00
_cell.angle_gamma   90.00
#
_symmetry.space_group_name_H-M   'P 1'
#
loop_
_entity.id
_entity.type
_entity.pdbx_description
1 polymer ?
#
loop_
_entity_poly.entity_id
_entity_poly.type
_entity_poly.pdbx_seq_one_letter_code
_entity_poly.pdbx_strand_id
1 'polypeptide(L)'
;MTENRTQRVVIAGVDGSEDGLRATKFAAGSAKARGADLLIIHAVDDNGVAGAWGFAYDRKALEEAGQAIVEDAIEVALEQGLDKERIHGEVIVGNPAALLADRSEKAELIVVGRRATSGLERMFVGSTSVAIAGMASCPVIVISQAATPHPVGDKHKVAIAVGPQTSNTKTLTFACEQAKRYDAELEVVTVTPPLPAGATGGYKLT
;
A
#
# COMPACT_ATOMS: atom_id res chain seq x y z
N MET A 1 -16.75 32.57 2.62
CA MET A 1 -17.01 31.31 3.31
C MET A 1 -16.14 30.28 2.65
N THR A 2 -14.93 30.04 3.19
CA THR A 2 -14.00 29.01 2.73
C THR A 2 -14.57 27.67 3.23
N GLU A 3 -15.13 26.87 2.31
CA GLU A 3 -15.45 25.48 2.60
C GLU A 3 -14.21 24.79 3.16
N ASN A 4 -14.37 24.27 4.36
CA ASN A 4 -13.38 23.40 5.01
C ASN A 4 -13.38 22.09 4.23
N ARG A 5 -12.68 22.07 3.09
CA ARG A 5 -12.45 20.87 2.29
C ARG A 5 -11.59 19.97 3.16
N THR A 6 -12.18 18.96 3.79
CA THR A 6 -11.43 17.91 4.45
C THR A 6 -10.41 17.42 3.41
N GLN A 7 -9.14 17.73 3.63
CA GLN A 7 -8.06 17.48 2.68
C GLN A 7 -7.94 15.95 2.54
N ARG A 8 -8.33 15.44 1.39
CA ARG A 8 -8.23 14.02 1.07
C ARG A 8 -6.79 13.71 0.74
N VAL A 9 -6.23 12.70 1.36
CA VAL A 9 -4.82 12.33 1.20
C VAL A 9 -4.69 10.87 0.83
N VAL A 10 -3.90 10.59 -0.21
CA VAL A 10 -3.38 9.26 -0.53
C VAL A 10 -1.92 9.23 -0.10
N ILE A 11 -1.50 8.19 0.62
CA ILE A 11 -0.12 8.05 1.10
C ILE A 11 0.61 7.00 0.27
N ALA A 12 1.84 7.31 -0.15
CA ALA A 12 2.78 6.35 -0.70
C ALA A 12 3.95 6.15 0.29
N GLY A 13 4.13 4.93 0.78
CA GLY A 13 5.31 4.57 1.57
C GLY A 13 6.42 4.05 0.65
N VAL A 14 7.59 4.71 0.67
CA VAL A 14 8.72 4.43 -0.22
C VAL A 14 9.98 4.06 0.55
N ASP A 15 10.80 3.17 -0.02
CA ASP A 15 12.05 2.70 0.58
C ASP A 15 13.22 2.66 -0.43
N GLY A 16 13.08 3.36 -1.57
CA GLY A 16 14.04 3.38 -2.66
C GLY A 16 14.01 2.13 -3.55
N SER A 17 13.14 1.16 -3.29
CA SER A 17 13.01 -0.03 -4.14
C SER A 17 12.15 0.26 -5.38
N GLU A 18 12.31 -0.57 -6.42
CA GLU A 18 11.44 -0.51 -7.60
C GLU A 18 9.97 -0.74 -7.27
N ASP A 19 9.64 -1.60 -6.29
CA ASP A 19 8.27 -1.79 -5.86
C ASP A 19 7.72 -0.56 -5.13
N GLY A 20 8.57 0.20 -4.43
CA GLY A 20 8.24 1.51 -3.87
C GLY A 20 7.89 2.54 -4.95
N LEU A 21 8.67 2.60 -6.03
CA LEU A 21 8.36 3.48 -7.16
C LEU A 21 7.08 3.06 -7.91
N ARG A 22 6.83 1.74 -8.06
CA ARG A 22 5.55 1.24 -8.60
C ARG A 22 4.37 1.62 -7.70
N ALA A 23 4.55 1.54 -6.38
CA ALA A 23 3.55 1.96 -5.41
C ALA A 23 3.25 3.47 -5.54
N THR A 24 4.29 4.30 -5.71
CA THR A 24 4.14 5.74 -5.96
C THR A 24 3.35 6.01 -7.24
N LYS A 25 3.67 5.32 -8.32
CA LYS A 25 2.94 5.45 -9.59
C LYS A 25 1.45 5.15 -9.41
N PHE A 26 1.12 4.08 -8.72
CA PHE A 26 -0.26 3.70 -8.41
C PHE A 26 -0.94 4.72 -7.49
N ALA A 27 -0.23 5.19 -6.46
CA ALA A 27 -0.74 6.18 -5.50
C ALA A 27 -1.06 7.52 -6.19
N ALA A 28 -0.17 7.99 -7.07
CA ALA A 28 -0.37 9.22 -7.84
C ALA A 28 -1.60 9.13 -8.76
N GLY A 29 -1.76 8.03 -9.49
CA GLY A 29 -2.96 7.77 -10.29
C GLY A 29 -4.24 7.73 -9.44
N SER A 30 -4.16 7.12 -8.26
CA SER A 30 -5.27 7.05 -7.30
C SER A 30 -5.61 8.42 -6.71
N ALA A 31 -4.61 9.24 -6.35
CA ALA A 31 -4.80 10.60 -5.84
C ALA A 31 -5.47 11.49 -6.91
N LYS A 32 -4.97 11.44 -8.15
CA LYS A 32 -5.56 12.16 -9.29
C LYS A 32 -7.02 11.80 -9.50
N ALA A 33 -7.34 10.50 -9.54
CA ALA A 33 -8.70 10.03 -9.76
C ALA A 33 -9.68 10.35 -8.61
N ARG A 34 -9.17 10.53 -7.39
CA ARG A 34 -9.95 10.90 -6.20
C ARG A 34 -10.05 12.40 -5.99
N GLY A 35 -9.28 13.21 -6.72
CA GLY A 35 -9.13 14.62 -6.40
C GLY A 35 -8.46 14.85 -5.04
N ALA A 36 -7.57 13.93 -4.61
CA ALA A 36 -6.85 13.92 -3.36
C ALA A 36 -5.40 14.39 -3.54
N ASP A 37 -4.75 14.85 -2.48
CA ASP A 37 -3.33 15.11 -2.48
C ASP A 37 -2.54 13.81 -2.29
N LEU A 38 -1.29 13.79 -2.72
CA LEU A 38 -0.37 12.68 -2.53
C LEU A 38 0.68 13.06 -1.48
N LEU A 39 0.79 12.25 -0.43
CA LEU A 39 1.86 12.35 0.55
C LEU A 39 2.80 11.15 0.39
N ILE A 40 4.04 11.41 0.02
CA ILE A 40 5.11 10.44 -0.13
C ILE A 40 5.91 10.42 1.16
N ILE A 41 6.00 9.26 1.81
CA ILE A 41 6.71 9.11 3.09
C ILE A 41 7.85 8.10 2.92
N HIS A 42 9.08 8.55 3.24
CA HIS A 42 10.21 7.68 3.50
C HIS A 42 10.49 7.64 5.00
N ALA A 43 10.51 6.44 5.58
CA ALA A 43 10.82 6.24 6.99
C ALA A 43 12.26 5.72 7.15
N VAL A 44 13.08 6.46 7.89
CA VAL A 44 14.43 6.05 8.28
C VAL A 44 14.35 5.27 9.59
N ASP A 45 14.50 3.94 9.52
CA ASP A 45 14.50 3.08 10.71
C ASP A 45 15.85 3.14 11.42
N ASP A 46 15.91 3.94 12.49
CA ASP A 46 17.12 4.13 13.31
C ASP A 46 17.42 2.92 14.24
N ASN A 47 16.42 2.09 14.55
CA ASN A 47 16.63 0.91 15.39
C ASN A 47 17.49 -0.17 14.71
N GLY A 48 17.38 -0.31 13.38
CA GLY A 48 18.20 -1.23 12.60
C GLY A 48 19.67 -0.79 12.51
N VAL A 49 19.93 0.51 12.51
CA VAL A 49 21.26 1.09 12.36
C VAL A 49 22.01 1.15 13.71
N ALA A 50 21.33 1.54 14.78
CA ALA A 50 21.93 1.65 16.12
C ALA A 50 22.32 0.28 16.71
N GLY A 51 21.58 -0.79 16.38
CA GLY A 51 21.83 -2.13 16.90
C GLY A 51 22.97 -2.90 16.22
N ALA A 52 23.30 -2.61 14.96
CA ALA A 52 24.22 -3.43 14.15
C ALA A 52 25.70 -3.06 14.31
N TRP A 53 26.05 -1.82 14.65
CA TRP A 53 27.44 -1.34 14.51
C TRP A 53 27.99 -0.56 15.70
N GLY A 54 27.23 -0.17 16.71
CA GLY A 54 27.74 0.54 17.89
C GLY A 54 28.44 1.90 17.62
N PHE A 55 28.41 2.37 16.39
CA PHE A 55 29.01 3.63 15.96
C PHE A 55 27.94 4.71 15.82
N ALA A 56 28.32 5.95 16.15
CA ALA A 56 27.51 7.12 15.85
C ALA A 56 27.33 7.21 14.32
N TYR A 57 26.14 6.83 13.84
CA TYR A 57 25.78 7.03 12.44
C TYR A 57 25.55 8.52 12.17
N ASP A 58 25.91 8.95 10.99
CA ASP A 58 25.63 10.32 10.55
C ASP A 58 24.15 10.43 10.18
N ARG A 59 23.35 10.89 11.15
CA ARG A 59 21.92 11.12 10.98
C ARG A 59 21.63 12.02 9.77
N LYS A 60 22.49 13.00 9.52
CA LYS A 60 22.34 13.90 8.40
C LYS A 60 22.49 13.17 7.06
N ALA A 61 23.49 12.28 6.95
CA ALA A 61 23.66 11.46 5.75
C ALA A 61 22.46 10.55 5.48
N LEU A 62 21.81 10.00 6.53
CA LEU A 62 20.61 9.20 6.39
C LEU A 62 19.40 10.04 5.96
N GLU A 63 19.24 11.24 6.50
CA GLU A 63 18.19 12.17 6.10
C GLU A 63 18.39 12.63 4.64
N GLU A 64 19.62 12.93 4.23
CA GLU A 64 19.95 13.29 2.83
C GLU A 64 19.66 12.12 1.86
N ALA A 65 20.03 10.89 2.23
CA ALA A 65 19.71 9.71 1.44
C ALA A 65 18.19 9.47 1.35
N GLY A 66 17.48 9.68 2.45
CA GLY A 66 16.02 9.61 2.47
C GLY A 66 15.36 10.66 1.59
N GLN A 67 15.94 11.87 1.56
CA GLN A 67 15.44 12.96 0.71
C GLN A 67 15.58 12.61 -0.78
N ALA A 68 16.68 12.01 -1.20
CA ALA A 68 16.85 11.55 -2.58
C ALA A 68 15.79 10.50 -2.98
N ILE A 69 15.47 9.56 -2.07
CA ILE A 69 14.41 8.57 -2.31
C ILE A 69 13.04 9.25 -2.50
N VAL A 70 12.75 10.27 -1.71
CA VAL A 70 11.50 11.03 -1.81
C VAL A 70 11.45 11.83 -3.10
N GLU A 71 12.57 12.45 -3.51
CA GLU A 71 12.67 13.22 -4.75
C GLU A 71 12.44 12.33 -5.99
N ASP A 72 13.07 11.16 -6.07
CA ASP A 72 12.84 10.18 -7.13
C ASP A 72 11.34 9.78 -7.21
N ALA A 73 10.72 9.58 -6.06
CA ALA A 73 9.30 9.24 -5.99
C ALA A 73 8.39 10.41 -6.42
N ILE A 74 8.76 11.66 -6.11
CA ILE A 74 8.05 12.86 -6.58
C ILE A 74 8.12 12.96 -8.12
N GLU A 75 9.27 12.69 -8.72
CA GLU A 75 9.42 12.69 -10.17
C GLU A 75 8.47 11.66 -10.83
N VAL A 76 8.43 10.44 -10.30
CA VAL A 76 7.49 9.41 -10.76
C VAL A 76 6.03 9.84 -10.61
N ALA A 77 5.67 10.55 -9.55
CA ALA A 77 4.32 11.05 -9.34
C ALA A 77 3.94 12.15 -10.34
N LEU A 78 4.87 13.05 -10.66
CA LEU A 78 4.70 14.10 -11.68
C LEU A 78 4.46 13.50 -13.07
N GLU A 79 5.17 12.42 -13.43
CA GLU A 79 4.97 11.70 -14.70
C GLU A 79 3.54 11.14 -14.85
N GLN A 80 2.82 10.89 -13.74
CA GLN A 80 1.42 10.48 -13.76
C GLN A 80 0.45 11.66 -13.99
N GLY A 81 0.98 12.89 -14.14
CA GLY A 81 0.21 14.10 -14.39
C GLY A 81 -0.59 14.55 -13.18
N LEU A 82 -0.06 14.37 -11.98
CA LEU A 82 -0.54 15.02 -10.76
C LEU A 82 0.15 16.38 -10.63
N ASP A 83 -0.60 17.42 -10.25
CA ASP A 83 -0.07 18.77 -10.11
C ASP A 83 0.95 18.82 -8.96
N LYS A 84 2.05 19.55 -9.16
CA LYS A 84 3.16 19.62 -8.20
C LYS A 84 2.73 20.10 -6.81
N GLU A 85 1.79 21.05 -6.78
CA GLU A 85 1.26 21.64 -5.55
C GLU A 85 0.46 20.62 -4.70
N ARG A 86 0.12 19.48 -5.29
CA ARG A 86 -0.64 18.40 -4.66
C ARG A 86 0.25 17.22 -4.26
N ILE A 87 1.56 17.33 -4.47
CA ILE A 87 2.53 16.29 -4.11
C ILE A 87 3.38 16.82 -2.95
N HIS A 88 3.38 16.09 -1.85
CA HIS A 88 4.15 16.41 -0.66
C HIS A 88 5.08 15.24 -0.34
N GLY A 89 6.30 15.54 0.09
CA GLY A 89 7.29 14.55 0.47
C GLY A 89 7.75 14.75 1.91
N GLU A 90 7.88 13.68 2.68
CA GLU A 90 8.37 13.70 4.05
C GLU A 90 9.39 12.59 4.28
N VAL A 91 10.51 12.94 4.95
CA VAL A 91 11.44 11.96 5.51
C VAL A 91 11.26 11.97 7.02
N ILE A 92 10.93 10.83 7.62
CA ILE A 92 10.62 10.73 9.04
C ILE A 92 11.49 9.63 9.65
N VAL A 93 12.10 9.91 10.81
CA VAL A 93 12.86 8.90 11.56
C VAL A 93 11.90 8.08 12.44
N GLY A 94 11.96 6.76 12.34
CA GLY A 94 11.19 5.83 13.16
C GLY A 94 10.74 4.59 12.41
N ASN A 95 9.97 3.73 13.10
CA ASN A 95 9.47 2.50 12.52
C ASN A 95 8.45 2.77 11.39
N PRO A 96 8.70 2.30 10.16
CA PRO A 96 7.87 2.64 9.00
C PRO A 96 6.42 2.18 9.15
N ALA A 97 6.16 1.02 9.72
CA ALA A 97 4.78 0.52 9.86
C ALA A 97 4.00 1.35 10.88
N ALA A 98 4.61 1.71 12.00
CA ALA A 98 3.98 2.54 13.03
C ALA A 98 3.68 3.96 12.51
N LEU A 99 4.65 4.58 11.82
CA LEU A 99 4.47 5.91 11.22
C LEU A 99 3.35 5.96 10.19
N LEU A 100 3.30 4.97 9.30
CA LEU A 100 2.23 4.87 8.31
C LEU A 100 0.87 4.58 8.96
N ALA A 101 0.83 3.76 10.02
CA ALA A 101 -0.40 3.47 10.75
C ALA A 101 -0.97 4.73 11.42
N ASP A 102 -0.13 5.53 12.06
CA ASP A 102 -0.53 6.82 12.64
C ASP A 102 -1.14 7.76 11.57
N ARG A 103 -0.49 7.87 10.41
CA ARG A 103 -0.96 8.71 9.30
C ARG A 103 -2.23 8.18 8.62
N SER A 104 -2.53 6.87 8.77
CA SER A 104 -3.69 6.22 8.17
C SER A 104 -5.04 6.75 8.65
N GLU A 105 -5.10 7.32 9.86
CA GLU A 105 -6.33 7.91 10.40
C GLU A 105 -6.87 9.08 9.57
N LYS A 106 -5.97 9.78 8.88
CA LYS A 106 -6.31 10.96 8.03
C LYS A 106 -6.17 10.67 6.54
N ALA A 107 -5.85 9.44 6.18
CA ALA A 107 -5.66 9.03 4.80
C ALA A 107 -6.89 8.29 4.25
N GLU A 108 -7.16 8.47 2.95
CA GLU A 108 -8.16 7.67 2.23
C GLU A 108 -7.59 6.32 1.77
N LEU A 109 -6.27 6.24 1.60
CA LEU A 109 -5.59 5.08 1.07
C LEU A 109 -4.10 5.16 1.38
N ILE A 110 -3.51 4.03 1.77
CA ILE A 110 -2.06 3.86 1.80
C ILE A 110 -1.65 2.88 0.71
N VAL A 111 -0.58 3.20 0.00
CA VAL A 111 0.03 2.34 -1.01
C VAL A 111 1.49 2.11 -0.64
N VAL A 112 1.91 0.86 -0.58
CA VAL A 112 3.29 0.47 -0.28
C VAL A 112 3.78 -0.57 -1.28
N GLY A 113 5.10 -0.61 -1.50
CA GLY A 113 5.72 -1.68 -2.27
C GLY A 113 5.84 -2.96 -1.45
N ARG A 114 5.83 -4.09 -2.13
CA ARG A 114 6.29 -5.35 -1.57
C ARG A 114 7.80 -5.43 -1.78
N ARG A 115 8.61 -5.21 -0.74
CA ARG A 115 10.07 -5.32 -0.87
C ARG A 115 10.45 -6.71 -1.42
N ALA A 116 11.05 -6.75 -2.59
CA ALA A 116 11.62 -7.95 -3.20
C ALA A 116 13.12 -7.74 -3.41
N THR A 117 13.92 -8.14 -2.44
CA THR A 117 15.40 -8.04 -2.48
C THR A 117 16.02 -9.33 -3.00
N SER A 118 15.82 -9.89 -4.07
CA SER A 118 16.46 -11.06 -4.71
C SER A 118 15.53 -12.24 -5.03
N GLY A 119 15.91 -13.00 -6.02
CA GLY A 119 15.08 -13.95 -6.76
C GLY A 119 14.42 -15.11 -5.99
N LEU A 120 14.86 -15.43 -4.77
CA LEU A 120 14.26 -16.47 -3.92
C LEU A 120 13.20 -15.91 -2.94
N GLU A 121 13.23 -14.61 -2.67
CA GLU A 121 12.34 -13.93 -1.70
C GLU A 121 10.98 -13.52 -2.29
N ARG A 122 10.70 -13.89 -3.54
CA ARG A 122 9.42 -13.60 -4.22
C ARG A 122 8.18 -14.13 -3.50
N MET A 123 8.35 -14.99 -2.51
CA MET A 123 7.26 -15.59 -1.73
C MET A 123 6.95 -14.83 -0.43
N PHE A 124 7.78 -13.86 -0.02
CA PHE A 124 7.59 -13.14 1.24
C PHE A 124 7.06 -11.73 1.02
N VAL A 125 5.96 -11.40 1.68
CA VAL A 125 5.48 -10.02 1.82
C VAL A 125 6.38 -9.33 2.84
N GLY A 126 6.83 -8.10 2.56
CA GLY A 126 7.72 -7.37 3.46
C GLY A 126 7.12 -7.14 4.84
N SER A 127 7.94 -7.08 5.89
CA SER A 127 7.50 -6.88 7.28
C SER A 127 6.63 -5.63 7.45
N THR A 128 7.02 -4.52 6.83
CA THR A 128 6.25 -3.27 6.83
C THR A 128 4.89 -3.44 6.17
N SER A 129 4.82 -4.12 5.01
CA SER A 129 3.57 -4.32 4.27
C SER A 129 2.58 -5.19 5.04
N VAL A 130 3.07 -6.24 5.72
CA VAL A 130 2.24 -7.09 6.60
C VAL A 130 1.76 -6.31 7.81
N ALA A 131 2.66 -5.59 8.48
CA ALA A 131 2.32 -4.86 9.69
C ALA A 131 1.29 -3.75 9.40
N ILE A 132 1.51 -2.95 8.35
CA ILE A 132 0.58 -1.85 8.04
C ILE A 132 -0.80 -2.36 7.61
N ALA A 133 -0.89 -3.50 6.92
CA ALA A 133 -2.17 -4.10 6.57
C ALA A 133 -3.02 -4.48 7.80
N GLY A 134 -2.37 -4.79 8.94
CA GLY A 134 -3.06 -5.10 10.20
C GLY A 134 -3.31 -3.89 11.11
N MET A 135 -2.60 -2.79 10.92
CA MET A 135 -2.60 -1.64 11.84
C MET A 135 -3.34 -0.42 11.28
N ALA A 136 -3.44 -0.28 9.97
CA ALA A 136 -4.02 0.91 9.34
C ALA A 136 -5.51 1.06 9.57
N SER A 137 -5.95 2.30 9.74
CA SER A 137 -7.37 2.71 9.84
C SER A 137 -8.03 2.93 8.47
N CYS A 138 -7.25 2.97 7.39
CA CYS A 138 -7.73 3.09 6.01
C CYS A 138 -7.34 1.85 5.17
N PRO A 139 -7.87 1.69 3.96
CA PRO A 139 -7.42 0.66 3.03
C PRO A 139 -5.92 0.73 2.74
N VAL A 140 -5.28 -0.44 2.61
CA VAL A 140 -3.86 -0.57 2.25
C VAL A 140 -3.75 -1.37 0.96
N ILE A 141 -2.99 -0.86 0.00
CA ILE A 141 -2.64 -1.56 -1.24
C ILE A 141 -1.15 -1.88 -1.22
N VAL A 142 -0.82 -3.15 -1.46
CA VAL A 142 0.57 -3.61 -1.57
C VAL A 142 0.85 -3.93 -3.03
N ILE A 143 1.78 -3.19 -3.63
CA ILE A 143 2.20 -3.36 -5.03
C ILE A 143 3.41 -4.28 -5.12
N SER A 144 3.38 -5.24 -6.03
CA SER A 144 4.50 -6.14 -6.26
C SER A 144 4.81 -6.29 -7.75
N GLN A 145 6.06 -6.60 -8.07
CA GLN A 145 6.52 -6.91 -9.43
C GLN A 145 5.85 -8.15 -10.04
N ALA A 146 5.30 -9.04 -9.20
CA ALA A 146 4.61 -10.23 -9.66
C ALA A 146 3.23 -9.95 -10.28
N ALA A 147 2.75 -8.70 -10.24
CA ALA A 147 1.61 -8.29 -11.04
C ALA A 147 2.02 -8.33 -12.51
N THR A 148 1.84 -9.48 -13.14
CA THR A 148 2.04 -9.64 -14.59
C THR A 148 1.10 -8.67 -15.30
N PRO A 149 1.57 -7.87 -16.26
CA PRO A 149 0.68 -7.12 -17.11
C PRO A 149 -0.33 -8.10 -17.73
N HIS A 150 -1.61 -7.83 -17.59
CA HIS A 150 -2.62 -8.67 -18.23
C HIS A 150 -2.42 -8.66 -19.73
N PRO A 151 -2.58 -9.81 -20.44
CA PRO A 151 -2.60 -9.84 -21.88
C PRO A 151 -3.60 -8.82 -22.42
N VAL A 152 -3.27 -8.20 -23.55
CA VAL A 152 -4.18 -7.26 -24.20
C VAL A 152 -5.47 -8.00 -24.57
N GLY A 153 -6.60 -7.57 -23.98
CA GLY A 153 -7.92 -8.15 -24.21
C GLY A 153 -8.54 -8.90 -23.05
N ASP A 154 -7.77 -9.21 -21.98
CA ASP A 154 -8.35 -9.77 -20.77
C ASP A 154 -8.98 -8.65 -19.92
N LYS A 155 -10.18 -8.94 -19.39
CA LYS A 155 -10.80 -8.04 -18.41
C LYS A 155 -10.00 -8.08 -17.10
N HIS A 156 -9.75 -6.91 -16.55
CA HIS A 156 -9.19 -6.82 -15.20
C HIS A 156 -10.11 -7.50 -14.20
N LYS A 157 -9.54 -8.11 -13.16
CA LYS A 157 -10.30 -8.73 -12.07
C LYS A 157 -9.94 -8.08 -10.75
N VAL A 158 -10.94 -7.80 -9.95
CA VAL A 158 -10.80 -7.48 -8.54
C VAL A 158 -11.35 -8.66 -7.76
N ALA A 159 -10.49 -9.37 -7.02
CA ALA A 159 -10.92 -10.48 -6.18
C ALA A 159 -11.05 -10.02 -4.73
N ILE A 160 -12.14 -10.40 -4.08
CA ILE A 160 -12.35 -10.20 -2.65
C ILE A 160 -12.42 -11.55 -1.95
N ALA A 161 -11.58 -11.75 -0.93
CA ALA A 161 -11.66 -12.92 -0.05
C ALA A 161 -12.62 -12.62 1.10
N VAL A 162 -13.63 -13.47 1.28
CA VAL A 162 -14.59 -13.36 2.38
C VAL A 162 -14.54 -14.62 3.24
N GLY A 163 -14.44 -14.43 4.56
CA GLY A 163 -14.54 -15.53 5.52
C GLY A 163 -15.97 -15.72 6.04
N PRO A 164 -16.30 -16.88 6.62
CA PRO A 164 -17.65 -17.18 7.11
C PRO A 164 -18.16 -16.25 8.22
N GLN A 165 -17.26 -15.49 8.85
CA GLN A 165 -17.60 -14.52 9.90
C GLN A 165 -17.29 -13.06 9.51
N THR A 166 -16.86 -12.82 8.27
CA THR A 166 -16.39 -11.50 7.85
C THR A 166 -17.42 -10.85 6.92
N SER A 167 -18.53 -10.36 7.47
CA SER A 167 -19.37 -9.40 6.74
C SER A 167 -18.74 -7.99 6.86
N ASN A 168 -17.55 -7.79 6.28
CA ASN A 168 -16.93 -6.48 6.29
C ASN A 168 -17.46 -5.64 5.13
N THR A 169 -18.55 -4.92 5.37
CA THR A 169 -19.17 -4.02 4.39
C THR A 169 -18.16 -3.02 3.81
N LYS A 170 -17.21 -2.54 4.62
CA LYS A 170 -16.17 -1.60 4.16
C LYS A 170 -15.27 -2.23 3.09
N THR A 171 -14.83 -3.47 3.30
CA THR A 171 -13.99 -4.19 2.34
C THR A 171 -14.74 -4.47 1.04
N LEU A 172 -16.01 -4.89 1.13
CA LEU A 172 -16.84 -5.12 -0.04
C LEU A 172 -17.10 -3.82 -0.82
N THR A 173 -17.44 -2.74 -0.14
CA THR A 173 -17.60 -1.41 -0.75
C THR A 173 -16.33 -0.99 -1.48
N PHE A 174 -15.17 -1.11 -0.83
CA PHE A 174 -13.88 -0.79 -1.44
C PHE A 174 -13.61 -1.65 -2.69
N ALA A 175 -13.84 -2.97 -2.64
CA ALA A 175 -13.68 -3.86 -3.78
C ALA A 175 -14.58 -3.48 -4.95
N CYS A 176 -15.86 -3.16 -4.69
CA CYS A 176 -16.80 -2.68 -5.70
C CYS A 176 -16.34 -1.36 -6.34
N GLU A 177 -15.84 -0.43 -5.54
CA GLU A 177 -15.30 0.85 -6.03
C GLU A 177 -14.07 0.65 -6.92
N GLN A 178 -13.17 -0.27 -6.54
CA GLN A 178 -12.01 -0.60 -7.37
C GLN A 178 -12.45 -1.28 -8.68
N ALA A 179 -13.37 -2.25 -8.63
CA ALA A 179 -13.88 -2.92 -9.83
C ALA A 179 -14.50 -1.91 -10.80
N LYS A 180 -15.33 -0.98 -10.33
CA LYS A 180 -15.89 0.11 -11.13
C LYS A 180 -14.81 1.02 -11.72
N ARG A 181 -13.80 1.38 -10.93
CA ARG A 181 -12.72 2.30 -11.33
C ARG A 181 -11.88 1.74 -12.48
N TYR A 182 -11.61 0.44 -12.45
CA TYR A 182 -10.76 -0.23 -13.43
C TYR A 182 -11.54 -0.96 -14.52
N ASP A 183 -12.86 -0.77 -14.58
CA ASP A 183 -13.77 -1.54 -15.47
C ASP A 183 -13.49 -3.05 -15.36
N ALA A 184 -13.36 -3.53 -14.11
CA ALA A 184 -12.94 -4.86 -13.77
C ALA A 184 -14.13 -5.73 -13.33
N GLU A 185 -14.02 -7.04 -13.55
CA GLU A 185 -14.91 -8.02 -12.98
C GLU A 185 -14.64 -8.19 -11.48
N LEU A 186 -15.70 -8.20 -10.65
CA LEU A 186 -15.57 -8.48 -9.22
C LEU A 186 -15.76 -9.98 -8.96
N GLU A 187 -14.71 -10.62 -8.45
CA GLU A 187 -14.73 -12.03 -8.05
C GLU A 187 -14.77 -12.15 -6.53
N VAL A 188 -15.74 -12.88 -6.00
CA VAL A 188 -15.85 -13.15 -4.56
C VAL A 188 -15.33 -14.55 -4.28
N VAL A 189 -14.28 -14.65 -3.47
CA VAL A 189 -13.61 -15.91 -3.12
C VAL A 189 -13.85 -16.22 -1.64
N THR A 190 -14.32 -17.43 -1.36
CA THR A 190 -14.38 -17.96 0.02
C THR A 190 -13.51 -19.20 0.15
N VAL A 191 -12.78 -19.31 1.25
CA VAL A 191 -11.96 -20.47 1.58
C VAL A 191 -12.63 -21.24 2.70
N THR A 192 -13.09 -22.44 2.40
CA THR A 192 -13.58 -23.39 3.42
C THR A 192 -12.43 -24.28 3.86
N PRO A 193 -12.12 -24.35 5.17
CA PRO A 193 -11.11 -25.31 5.63
C PRO A 193 -11.56 -26.75 5.30
N PRO A 194 -10.62 -27.66 5.00
CA PRO A 194 -10.97 -29.06 4.78
C PRO A 194 -11.65 -29.61 6.04
N LEU A 195 -12.70 -30.41 5.85
CA LEU A 195 -13.34 -31.10 6.95
C LEU A 195 -12.32 -32.00 7.66
N PRO A 196 -12.25 -31.99 9.01
CA PRO A 196 -11.42 -32.95 9.72
C PRO A 196 -11.81 -34.37 9.31
N ALA A 197 -10.82 -35.22 9.11
CA ALA A 197 -11.05 -36.62 8.74
C ALA A 197 -12.00 -37.29 9.74
N GLY A 198 -13.17 -37.72 9.30
CA GLY A 198 -14.23 -38.32 10.12
C GLY A 198 -15.47 -37.45 10.38
N ALA A 199 -15.51 -36.21 9.93
CA ALA A 199 -16.72 -35.37 10.02
C ALA A 199 -17.67 -35.71 8.87
N THR A 200 -18.70 -36.50 9.15
CA THR A 200 -19.83 -36.81 8.24
C THR A 200 -20.96 -35.81 8.39
N GLY A 201 -20.67 -34.53 8.35
CA GLY A 201 -21.66 -33.46 8.42
C GLY A 201 -21.78 -32.75 7.08
N GLY A 202 -22.86 -32.95 6.37
CA GLY A 202 -23.17 -32.23 5.13
C GLY A 202 -23.42 -30.74 5.42
N TYR A 203 -22.56 -29.86 4.93
CA TYR A 203 -22.84 -28.43 4.87
C TYR A 203 -23.73 -28.15 3.66
N LYS A 204 -24.95 -27.68 3.89
CA LYS A 204 -25.78 -27.13 2.84
C LYS A 204 -25.28 -25.72 2.53
N LEU A 205 -24.73 -25.53 1.33
CA LEU A 205 -24.52 -24.19 0.78
C LEU A 205 -25.90 -23.62 0.44
N THR A 206 -26.30 -22.54 1.10
CA THR A 206 -27.46 -21.73 0.72
C THR A 206 -27.01 -20.53 -0.05
#